data_da54ac8b1d13917cec7743611460ab28
#
_entry.id   da54ac8b1d13917cec7743611460ab28
#
_cell.length_a   1.000
_cell.length_b   1.000
_cell.length_c   1.000
_cell.angle_alpha   90.00
_cell.angle_beta   90.00
_cell.angle_gamma   90.00
#
_symmetry.space_group_name_H-M   'P 1'
#
loop_
_entity.id
_entity.type
_entity.pdbx_description
1 polymer ?
#
loop_
_entity_poly.entity_id
_entity_poly.type
_entity_poly.pdbx_seq_one_letter_code
_entity_poly.pdbx_strand_id
1 'polypeptide(L)'
;MYAPLYIKTNNSLLESMIKIEDLIEYAKVNSIKALTITDNRMYGVMEFYKACMANDIKPIIGLEITMDGSKIVLYAKNIKGYKNLIKLSTISTERTITLEDLSIYNSDLVCILPYDSNNLYDTLKPLYEDIFKSYRTVKERETLSKDNLVYMNETLYIDKKDSEYLPYLWGIKDGIMVSNVKVE
;
A
#
# COMPACT_ATOMS: atom_id res chain seq x y z
N MET A 1 7.50 15.30 10.61
CA MET A 1 7.85 14.83 9.23
C MET A 1 6.67 13.98 8.76
N TYR A 2 6.03 14.32 7.65
CA TYR A 2 4.95 13.53 7.06
C TYR A 2 5.56 12.59 6.02
N ALA A 3 5.20 11.31 6.08
CA ALA A 3 5.48 10.35 5.02
C ALA A 3 4.15 9.67 4.65
N PRO A 4 3.73 9.72 3.38
CA PRO A 4 2.54 9.00 2.95
C PRO A 4 2.81 7.49 3.07
N LEU A 5 1.90 6.78 3.75
CA LEU A 5 2.10 5.37 4.09
C LEU A 5 1.55 4.41 3.04
N TYR A 6 0.65 4.83 2.17
CA TYR A 6 -0.04 3.94 1.25
C TYR A 6 -0.04 4.52 -0.16
N ILE A 7 1.03 4.21 -0.90
CA ILE A 7 1.23 4.68 -2.28
C ILE A 7 1.32 3.47 -3.20
N LYS A 8 0.45 3.44 -4.19
CA LYS A 8 0.55 2.52 -5.31
C LYS A 8 1.17 3.21 -6.52
N THR A 9 2.06 2.52 -7.19
CA THR A 9 2.63 2.98 -8.46
C THR A 9 1.93 2.30 -9.65
N ASN A 10 2.29 2.69 -10.86
CA ASN A 10 1.84 2.03 -12.09
C ASN A 10 2.28 0.55 -12.21
N ASN A 11 3.12 0.05 -11.29
CA ASN A 11 3.41 -1.38 -11.14
C ASN A 11 2.24 -2.15 -10.50
N SER A 12 1.28 -1.47 -9.86
CA SER A 12 -0.05 -2.00 -9.54
C SER A 12 -0.93 -1.80 -10.77
N LEU A 13 -0.84 -2.75 -11.70
CA LEU A 13 -1.42 -2.65 -13.03
C LEU A 13 -2.92 -2.31 -12.98
N LEU A 14 -3.32 -1.28 -13.74
CA LEU A 14 -4.70 -0.77 -13.82
C LEU A 14 -5.29 -0.28 -12.48
N GLU A 15 -4.44 0.05 -11.50
CA GLU A 15 -4.88 0.56 -10.20
C GLU A 15 -4.37 1.98 -9.92
N SER A 16 -3.16 2.33 -10.39
CA SER A 16 -2.55 3.63 -10.16
C SER A 16 -1.87 4.18 -11.41
N MET A 17 -1.75 5.50 -11.46
CA MET A 17 -1.08 6.23 -12.54
C MET A 17 0.30 6.76 -12.11
N ILE A 18 0.69 6.60 -10.86
CA ILE A 18 1.92 7.16 -10.32
C ILE A 18 3.13 6.44 -10.90
N LYS A 19 3.96 7.13 -11.65
CA LYS A 19 5.29 6.65 -12.02
C LYS A 19 6.28 6.94 -10.90
N ILE A 20 7.26 6.05 -10.73
CA ILE A 20 8.29 6.21 -9.68
C ILE A 20 9.07 7.51 -9.88
N GLU A 21 9.43 7.86 -11.11
CA GLU A 21 10.15 9.10 -11.43
C GLU A 21 9.36 10.36 -11.01
N ASP A 22 8.05 10.40 -11.30
CA ASP A 22 7.17 11.52 -10.95
C ASP A 22 7.01 11.65 -9.43
N LEU A 23 6.93 10.49 -8.73
CA LEU A 23 6.85 10.45 -7.27
C LEU A 23 8.12 11.00 -6.61
N ILE A 24 9.30 10.67 -7.13
CA ILE A 24 10.58 11.21 -6.66
C ILE A 24 10.66 12.72 -6.89
N GLU A 25 10.25 13.19 -8.07
CA GLU A 25 10.23 14.62 -8.38
C GLU A 25 9.29 15.38 -7.43
N TYR A 26 8.09 14.86 -7.23
CA TYR A 26 7.13 15.42 -6.26
C TYR A 26 7.72 15.48 -4.85
N ALA A 27 8.41 14.43 -4.41
CA ALA A 27 9.04 14.42 -3.09
C ALA A 27 10.15 15.46 -2.95
N LYS A 28 10.95 15.68 -3.98
CA LYS A 28 12.00 16.71 -4.00
C LYS A 28 11.40 18.10 -3.88
N VAL A 29 10.42 18.42 -4.73
CA VAL A 29 9.75 19.73 -4.74
C VAL A 29 9.11 20.02 -3.37
N ASN A 30 8.52 19.03 -2.73
CA ASN A 30 7.83 19.18 -1.45
C ASN A 30 8.70 18.87 -0.22
N SER A 31 10.01 18.69 -0.40
CA SER A 31 10.96 18.38 0.68
C SER A 31 10.57 17.16 1.53
N ILE A 32 9.95 16.16 0.91
CA ILE A 32 9.58 14.90 1.56
C ILE A 32 10.83 14.04 1.70
N LYS A 33 11.14 13.62 2.92
CA LYS A 33 12.38 12.89 3.26
C LYS A 33 12.19 11.37 3.34
N ALA A 34 10.97 10.88 3.28
CA ALA A 34 10.69 9.46 3.27
C ALA A 34 9.48 9.17 2.38
N LEU A 35 9.58 8.16 1.53
CA LEU A 35 8.52 7.69 0.65
C LEU A 35 8.27 6.22 0.86
N THR A 36 7.05 5.81 0.58
CA THR A 36 6.61 4.42 0.68
C THR A 36 6.21 3.90 -0.69
N ILE A 37 6.45 2.63 -0.97
CA ILE A 37 5.84 1.88 -2.07
C ILE A 37 5.06 0.72 -1.46
N THR A 38 3.79 0.56 -1.88
CA THR A 38 2.88 -0.48 -1.36
C THR A 38 2.05 -1.09 -2.48
N ASP A 39 2.70 -1.34 -3.60
CA ASP A 39 2.09 -2.05 -4.71
C ASP A 39 1.60 -3.44 -4.31
N ASN A 40 0.69 -4.01 -5.08
CA ASN A 40 0.21 -5.39 -4.89
C ASN A 40 1.20 -6.45 -5.40
N ARG A 41 2.35 -6.03 -5.92
CA ARG A 41 3.48 -6.85 -6.39
C ARG A 41 4.79 -6.13 -6.12
N MET A 42 5.89 -6.89 -6.05
CA MET A 42 7.22 -6.36 -5.73
C MET A 42 8.02 -5.89 -6.96
N TYR A 43 7.38 -5.72 -8.12
CA TYR A 43 8.09 -5.46 -9.39
C TYR A 43 8.85 -4.13 -9.41
N GLY A 44 8.25 -3.05 -8.92
CA GLY A 44 8.84 -1.71 -8.92
C GLY A 44 9.82 -1.44 -7.77
N VAL A 45 9.97 -2.35 -6.81
CA VAL A 45 10.67 -2.08 -5.55
C VAL A 45 12.14 -1.72 -5.75
N MET A 46 12.86 -2.41 -6.64
CA MET A 46 14.28 -2.13 -6.87
C MET A 46 14.52 -0.80 -7.58
N GLU A 47 13.66 -0.44 -8.52
CA GLU A 47 13.68 0.86 -9.19
C GLU A 47 13.40 1.97 -8.16
N PHE A 48 12.34 1.83 -7.39
CA PHE A 48 11.97 2.77 -6.32
C PHE A 48 13.09 2.94 -5.28
N TYR A 49 13.68 1.84 -4.80
CA TYR A 49 14.78 1.89 -3.85
C TYR A 49 15.98 2.68 -4.39
N LYS A 50 16.43 2.37 -5.61
CA LYS A 50 17.55 3.07 -6.25
C LYS A 50 17.25 4.55 -6.47
N ALA A 51 16.03 4.87 -6.92
CA ALA A 51 15.61 6.26 -7.15
C ALA A 51 15.56 7.06 -5.84
N CYS A 52 15.05 6.49 -4.76
CA CYS A 52 15.05 7.12 -3.44
C CYS A 52 16.48 7.36 -2.94
N MET A 53 17.35 6.36 -2.99
CA MET A 53 18.74 6.46 -2.52
C MET A 53 19.54 7.50 -3.30
N ALA A 54 19.33 7.61 -4.61
CA ALA A 54 19.99 8.61 -5.45
C ALA A 54 19.54 10.06 -5.16
N ASN A 55 18.44 10.25 -4.43
CA ASN A 55 17.86 11.56 -4.12
C ASN A 55 17.77 11.87 -2.61
N ASP A 56 18.52 11.16 -1.77
CA ASP A 56 18.51 11.31 -0.30
C ASP A 56 17.11 11.20 0.34
N ILE A 57 16.27 10.34 -0.24
CA ILE A 57 14.94 10.02 0.27
C ILE A 57 14.99 8.63 0.92
N LYS A 58 14.46 8.50 2.14
CA LYS A 58 14.38 7.21 2.83
C LYS A 58 13.30 6.33 2.17
N PRO A 59 13.64 5.18 1.56
CA PRO A 59 12.66 4.26 1.03
C PRO A 59 12.02 3.43 2.15
N ILE A 60 10.70 3.31 2.12
CA ILE A 60 9.92 2.41 2.97
C ILE A 60 9.27 1.38 2.05
N ILE A 61 9.66 0.12 2.19
CA ILE A 61 9.19 -0.96 1.32
C ILE A 61 8.01 -1.67 1.97
N GLY A 62 6.88 -1.64 1.30
CA GLY A 62 5.68 -2.34 1.68
C GLY A 62 5.11 -3.18 0.54
N LEU A 63 4.06 -3.91 0.86
CA LEU A 63 3.29 -4.76 -0.05
C LEU A 63 1.82 -4.73 0.38
N GLU A 64 0.91 -4.48 -0.54
CA GLU A 64 -0.50 -4.75 -0.34
C GLU A 64 -0.79 -6.21 -0.70
N ILE A 65 -1.48 -6.89 0.18
CA ILE A 65 -2.02 -8.24 -0.05
C ILE A 65 -3.51 -8.26 0.23
N THR A 66 -4.20 -9.27 -0.28
CA THR A 66 -5.62 -9.50 -0.02
C THR A 66 -5.80 -10.85 0.67
N MET A 67 -6.55 -10.88 1.77
CA MET A 67 -6.99 -12.07 2.49
C MET A 67 -8.50 -11.97 2.71
N ASP A 68 -9.25 -12.98 2.28
CA ASP A 68 -10.71 -13.03 2.40
C ASP A 68 -11.44 -11.76 1.91
N GLY A 69 -10.95 -11.21 0.79
CA GLY A 69 -11.49 -9.98 0.20
C GLY A 69 -11.07 -8.68 0.87
N SER A 70 -10.34 -8.74 1.99
CA SER A 70 -9.87 -7.58 2.73
C SER A 70 -8.40 -7.28 2.43
N LYS A 71 -8.07 -5.99 2.26
CA LYS A 71 -6.70 -5.53 2.01
C LYS A 71 -5.91 -5.45 3.31
N ILE A 72 -4.65 -5.84 3.27
CA ILE A 72 -3.67 -5.73 4.36
C ILE A 72 -2.42 -5.11 3.78
N VAL A 73 -1.84 -4.12 4.44
CA VAL A 73 -0.59 -3.49 4.01
C VAL A 73 0.52 -3.84 4.99
N LEU A 74 1.56 -4.47 4.47
CA LEU A 74 2.72 -4.95 5.23
C LEU A 74 3.96 -4.15 4.85
N TYR A 75 4.81 -3.81 5.84
CA TYR A 75 6.05 -3.06 5.61
C TYR A 75 7.24 -3.81 6.22
N ALA A 76 8.33 -3.86 5.49
CA ALA A 76 9.56 -4.49 5.96
C ALA A 76 10.30 -3.60 6.96
N LYS A 77 10.60 -4.13 8.16
CA LYS A 77 11.47 -3.48 9.15
C LYS A 77 12.95 -3.57 8.76
N ASN A 78 13.32 -4.64 8.07
CA ASN A 78 14.70 -4.96 7.69
C ASN A 78 14.73 -5.94 6.49
N ILE A 79 15.94 -6.42 6.16
CA ILE A 79 16.15 -7.35 5.02
C ILE A 79 15.40 -8.69 5.19
N LYS A 80 15.18 -9.17 6.41
CA LYS A 80 14.43 -10.39 6.67
C LYS A 80 12.94 -10.16 6.39
N GLY A 81 12.37 -9.05 6.87
CA GLY A 81 11.02 -8.63 6.53
C GLY A 81 10.83 -8.45 5.01
N TYR A 82 11.80 -7.82 4.32
CA TYR A 82 11.77 -7.71 2.87
C TYR A 82 11.70 -9.07 2.16
N LYS A 83 12.48 -10.06 2.60
CA LYS A 83 12.40 -11.43 2.06
C LYS A 83 11.03 -12.08 2.32
N ASN A 84 10.41 -11.81 3.45
CA ASN A 84 9.05 -12.27 3.75
C ASN A 84 8.02 -11.62 2.83
N LEU A 85 8.13 -10.31 2.53
CA LEU A 85 7.27 -9.65 1.54
C LEU A 85 7.41 -10.30 0.15
N ILE A 86 8.61 -10.65 -0.29
CA ILE A 86 8.83 -11.36 -1.56
C ILE A 86 8.09 -12.70 -1.56
N LYS A 87 8.16 -13.48 -0.46
CA LYS A 87 7.45 -14.76 -0.36
C LYS A 87 5.94 -14.60 -0.44
N LEU A 88 5.39 -13.65 0.32
CA LEU A 88 3.96 -13.33 0.28
C LEU A 88 3.53 -12.84 -1.11
N SER A 89 4.33 -11.97 -1.75
CA SER A 89 4.06 -11.52 -3.12
C SER A 89 4.05 -12.68 -4.11
N THR A 90 4.96 -13.66 -3.98
CA THR A 90 4.98 -14.85 -4.84
C THR A 90 3.73 -15.69 -4.63
N ILE A 91 3.37 -16.01 -3.39
CA ILE A 91 2.16 -16.79 -3.08
C ILE A 91 0.91 -16.10 -3.63
N SER A 92 0.82 -14.77 -3.49
CA SER A 92 -0.34 -14.00 -3.97
C SER A 92 -0.49 -13.97 -5.50
N THR A 93 0.52 -14.40 -6.28
CA THR A 93 0.39 -14.59 -7.74
C THR A 93 -0.27 -15.93 -8.09
N GLU A 94 -0.16 -16.93 -7.22
CA GLU A 94 -0.65 -18.28 -7.48
C GLU A 94 -2.01 -18.53 -6.85
N ARG A 95 -2.25 -17.96 -5.67
CA ARG A 95 -3.49 -18.12 -4.90
C ARG A 95 -3.72 -17.00 -3.90
N THR A 96 -4.90 -16.93 -3.34
CA THR A 96 -5.23 -16.01 -2.24
C THR A 96 -4.37 -16.33 -1.01
N ILE A 97 -3.90 -15.28 -0.34
CA ILE A 97 -3.16 -15.37 0.92
C ILE A 97 -4.09 -15.87 2.03
N THR A 98 -3.59 -16.79 2.84
CA THR A 98 -4.29 -17.36 3.99
C THR A 98 -3.69 -16.87 5.31
N LEU A 99 -4.40 -17.07 6.42
CA LEU A 99 -3.89 -16.78 7.77
C LEU A 99 -2.64 -17.61 8.10
N GLU A 100 -2.56 -18.84 7.58
CA GLU A 100 -1.38 -19.71 7.73
C GLU A 100 -0.16 -19.11 7.05
N ASP A 101 -0.28 -18.59 5.83
CA ASP A 101 0.82 -17.91 5.13
C ASP A 101 1.33 -16.73 5.95
N LEU A 102 0.40 -15.93 6.48
CA LEU A 102 0.75 -14.80 7.34
C LEU A 102 1.45 -15.25 8.62
N SER A 103 1.05 -16.38 9.20
CA SER A 103 1.71 -16.92 10.40
C SER A 103 3.15 -17.38 10.15
N ILE A 104 3.45 -17.86 8.94
CA ILE A 104 4.79 -18.31 8.55
C ILE A 104 5.71 -17.12 8.20
N TYR A 105 5.17 -16.09 7.55
CA TYR A 105 5.96 -14.98 7.00
C TYR A 105 5.72 -13.63 7.70
N ASN A 106 5.28 -13.61 8.97
CA ASN A 106 4.98 -12.40 9.74
C ASN A 106 6.19 -11.68 10.32
N SER A 107 7.31 -12.37 10.49
CA SER A 107 8.46 -11.82 11.24
C SER A 107 9.08 -10.60 10.55
N ASP A 108 9.50 -9.62 11.37
CA ASP A 108 10.15 -8.38 10.92
C ASP A 108 9.27 -7.54 9.96
N LEU A 109 7.96 -7.62 10.14
CA LEU A 109 6.97 -6.81 9.42
C LEU A 109 6.19 -5.91 10.37
N VAL A 110 5.77 -4.75 9.85
CA VAL A 110 4.73 -3.90 10.41
C VAL A 110 3.46 -4.17 9.60
N CYS A 111 2.33 -4.38 10.27
CA CYS A 111 1.03 -4.56 9.64
C CYS A 111 0.17 -3.31 9.85
N ILE A 112 -0.35 -2.73 8.77
CA ILE A 112 -1.35 -1.66 8.84
C ILE A 112 -2.60 -2.12 8.09
N LEU A 113 -3.74 -2.04 8.77
CA LEU A 113 -5.02 -2.39 8.20
C LEU A 113 -5.67 -1.13 7.61
N PRO A 114 -5.97 -1.08 6.31
CA PRO A 114 -6.86 -0.06 5.74
C PRO A 114 -8.17 0.00 6.52
N TYR A 115 -8.80 1.18 6.59
CA TYR A 115 -9.99 1.39 7.42
C TYR A 115 -11.06 0.31 7.23
N ASP A 116 -11.32 -0.07 5.99
CA ASP A 116 -12.35 -1.04 5.64
C ASP A 116 -11.96 -2.49 6.02
N SER A 117 -10.71 -2.72 6.44
CA SER A 117 -10.17 -4.02 6.89
C SER A 117 -9.88 -4.05 8.40
N ASN A 118 -10.26 -3.02 9.16
CA ASN A 118 -9.99 -2.95 10.60
C ASN A 118 -10.65 -4.07 11.42
N ASN A 119 -11.68 -4.74 10.86
CA ASN A 119 -12.30 -5.94 11.41
C ASN A 119 -11.32 -7.13 11.55
N LEU A 120 -10.23 -7.16 10.78
CA LEU A 120 -9.19 -8.19 10.86
C LEU A 120 -8.22 -7.98 12.04
N TYR A 121 -8.31 -6.86 12.76
CA TYR A 121 -7.34 -6.50 13.79
C TYR A 121 -7.17 -7.58 14.87
N ASP A 122 -8.25 -8.07 15.44
CA ASP A 122 -8.18 -9.06 16.51
C ASP A 122 -7.67 -10.42 16.02
N THR A 123 -7.94 -10.78 14.76
CA THR A 123 -7.45 -12.00 14.12
C THR A 123 -5.93 -11.92 13.87
N LEU A 124 -5.42 -10.76 13.46
CA LEU A 124 -4.02 -10.59 13.07
C LEU A 124 -3.12 -10.13 14.22
N LYS A 125 -3.69 -9.55 15.29
CA LYS A 125 -2.94 -9.08 16.45
C LYS A 125 -2.00 -10.12 17.07
N PRO A 126 -2.36 -11.40 17.18
CA PRO A 126 -1.43 -12.42 17.69
C PRO A 126 -0.21 -12.69 16.79
N LEU A 127 -0.28 -12.33 15.50
CA LEU A 127 0.77 -12.58 14.52
C LEU A 127 1.79 -11.44 14.40
N TYR A 128 1.41 -10.22 14.74
CA TYR A 128 2.24 -9.03 14.52
C TYR A 128 2.44 -8.25 15.83
N GLU A 129 3.71 -8.01 16.20
CA GLU A 129 4.07 -7.12 17.29
C GLU A 129 3.63 -5.68 16.99
N ASP A 130 3.91 -5.20 15.78
CA ASP A 130 3.52 -3.88 15.29
C ASP A 130 2.34 -4.02 14.33
N ILE A 131 1.14 -3.89 14.87
CA ILE A 131 -0.10 -3.86 14.09
C ILE A 131 -0.88 -2.60 14.42
N PHE A 132 -1.41 -1.94 13.36
CA PHE A 132 -2.15 -0.68 13.46
C PHE A 132 -3.45 -0.76 12.67
N LYS A 133 -4.49 -0.13 13.22
CA LYS A 133 -5.73 0.20 12.51
C LYS A 133 -5.56 1.56 11.86
N SER A 134 -6.11 1.74 10.66
CA SER A 134 -6.04 3.04 10.02
C SER A 134 -7.39 3.76 9.96
N TYR A 135 -7.31 5.06 9.75
CA TYR A 135 -8.44 5.96 9.48
C TYR A 135 -8.06 6.97 8.40
N ARG A 136 -9.05 7.45 7.64
CA ARG A 136 -8.90 8.45 6.57
C ARG A 136 -9.49 9.80 6.97
N THR A 137 -10.47 9.79 7.88
CA THR A 137 -11.20 10.98 8.31
C THR A 137 -11.29 11.05 9.83
N VAL A 138 -11.57 12.25 10.35
CA VAL A 138 -11.80 12.45 11.79
C VAL A 138 -12.98 11.62 12.28
N LYS A 139 -14.05 11.52 11.48
CA LYS A 139 -15.24 10.70 11.83
C LYS A 139 -14.87 9.23 11.98
N GLU A 140 -14.10 8.67 11.05
CA GLU A 140 -13.63 7.28 11.14
C GLU A 140 -12.75 7.07 12.38
N ARG A 141 -11.86 8.03 12.71
CA ARG A 141 -11.03 7.98 13.92
C ARG A 141 -11.86 7.90 15.21
N GLU A 142 -12.96 8.63 15.27
CA GLU A 142 -13.84 8.66 16.45
C GLU A 142 -14.58 7.32 16.69
N THR A 143 -14.76 6.51 15.64
CA THR A 143 -15.41 5.19 15.73
C THR A 143 -14.47 4.09 16.22
N LEU A 144 -13.16 4.34 16.23
CA LEU A 144 -12.13 3.35 16.56
C LEU A 144 -11.65 3.50 18.01
N SER A 145 -11.25 2.38 18.63
CA SER A 145 -10.52 2.43 19.90
C SER A 145 -9.22 3.21 19.73
N LYS A 146 -8.82 3.98 20.75
CA LYS A 146 -7.70 4.93 20.67
C LYS A 146 -6.33 4.30 20.49
N ASP A 147 -6.21 2.98 20.66
CA ASP A 147 -4.93 2.29 20.62
C ASP A 147 -4.53 1.87 19.20
N ASN A 148 -3.25 2.03 18.88
CA ASN A 148 -2.64 1.60 17.63
C ASN A 148 -3.34 2.16 16.37
N LEU A 149 -3.59 3.47 16.36
CA LEU A 149 -4.21 4.18 15.25
C LEU A 149 -3.17 4.92 14.40
N VAL A 150 -3.34 4.87 13.11
CA VAL A 150 -2.54 5.64 12.15
C VAL A 150 -3.42 6.27 11.08
N TYR A 151 -3.09 7.50 10.67
CA TYR A 151 -3.70 8.09 9.49
C TYR A 151 -3.10 7.44 8.24
N MET A 152 -3.95 6.87 7.39
CA MET A 152 -3.51 6.26 6.15
C MET A 152 -4.60 6.38 5.08
N ASN A 153 -4.25 6.96 3.96
CA ASN A 153 -5.10 7.05 2.79
C ASN A 153 -4.37 6.48 1.57
N GLU A 154 -5.09 5.76 0.73
CA GLU A 154 -4.55 5.21 -0.52
C GLU A 154 -4.28 6.34 -1.51
N THR A 155 -3.04 6.38 -2.04
CA THR A 155 -2.60 7.39 -3.00
C THR A 155 -2.37 6.73 -4.35
N LEU A 156 -3.15 7.12 -5.35
CA LEU A 156 -3.21 6.52 -6.68
C LEU A 156 -2.84 7.49 -7.80
N TYR A 157 -2.68 8.78 -7.46
CA TYR A 157 -2.30 9.87 -8.37
C TYR A 157 -1.52 10.94 -7.60
N ILE A 158 -0.75 11.75 -8.32
CA ILE A 158 0.01 12.89 -7.75
C ILE A 158 -0.75 14.19 -7.99
N ASP A 159 -1.17 14.46 -9.22
CA ASP A 159 -1.95 15.65 -9.56
C ASP A 159 -3.45 15.31 -9.49
N LYS A 160 -4.23 16.19 -8.86
CA LYS A 160 -5.69 16.01 -8.73
C LYS A 160 -6.38 15.82 -10.09
N LYS A 161 -5.87 16.41 -11.17
CA LYS A 161 -6.44 16.21 -12.54
C LYS A 161 -6.37 14.73 -12.96
N ASP A 162 -5.36 13.99 -12.49
CA ASP A 162 -5.20 12.59 -12.89
C ASP A 162 -6.29 11.70 -12.29
N SER A 163 -6.96 12.16 -11.21
CA SER A 163 -8.09 11.43 -10.62
C SER A 163 -9.23 11.16 -11.60
N GLU A 164 -9.40 12.03 -12.61
CA GLU A 164 -10.44 11.89 -13.63
C GLU A 164 -10.21 10.67 -14.55
N TYR A 165 -8.97 10.18 -14.63
CA TYR A 165 -8.61 9.03 -15.46
C TYR A 165 -8.69 7.69 -14.73
N LEU A 166 -8.70 7.68 -13.39
CA LEU A 166 -8.77 6.45 -12.60
C LEU A 166 -10.00 5.57 -12.92
N PRO A 167 -11.22 6.14 -13.07
CA PRO A 167 -12.39 5.34 -13.43
C PRO A 167 -12.22 4.58 -14.76
N TYR A 168 -11.50 5.16 -15.72
CA TYR A 168 -11.21 4.51 -17.00
C TYR A 168 -10.23 3.35 -16.84
N LEU A 169 -9.18 3.52 -16.02
CA LEU A 169 -8.27 2.43 -15.69
C LEU A 169 -9.01 1.26 -15.06
N TRP A 170 -9.85 1.53 -14.07
CA TRP A 170 -10.66 0.51 -13.40
C TRP A 170 -11.69 -0.11 -14.33
N GLY A 171 -12.31 0.67 -15.21
CA GLY A 171 -13.18 0.16 -16.25
C GLY A 171 -12.48 -0.83 -17.19
N ILE A 172 -11.23 -0.55 -17.58
CA ILE A 172 -10.42 -1.49 -18.38
C ILE A 172 -10.14 -2.76 -17.58
N LYS A 173 -9.79 -2.63 -16.29
CA LYS A 173 -9.56 -3.77 -15.38
C LYS A 173 -10.78 -4.69 -15.28
N ASP A 174 -11.96 -4.09 -15.20
CA ASP A 174 -13.24 -4.79 -15.02
C ASP A 174 -13.89 -5.20 -16.36
N GLY A 175 -13.26 -4.91 -17.50
CA GLY A 175 -13.78 -5.20 -18.84
C GLY A 175 -14.99 -4.36 -19.21
N ILE A 176 -15.16 -3.18 -18.62
CA ILE A 176 -16.28 -2.25 -18.89
C ILE A 176 -15.92 -1.37 -20.10
N MET A 177 -16.86 -1.21 -21.04
CA MET A 177 -16.67 -0.27 -22.18
C MET A 177 -16.54 1.17 -21.66
N VAL A 178 -15.61 1.94 -22.23
CA VAL A 178 -15.35 3.35 -21.86
C VAL A 178 -16.62 4.20 -21.83
N SER A 179 -17.56 3.96 -22.77
CA SER A 179 -18.86 4.63 -22.80
C SER A 179 -19.74 4.42 -21.57
N ASN A 180 -19.46 3.36 -20.79
CA ASN A 180 -20.24 2.96 -19.62
C ASN A 180 -19.51 3.28 -18.30
N VAL A 181 -18.32 3.88 -18.36
CA VAL A 181 -17.57 4.33 -17.18
C VAL A 181 -18.27 5.55 -16.60
N LYS A 182 -18.68 5.47 -15.34
CA LYS A 182 -19.21 6.61 -14.60
C LYS A 182 -18.05 7.38 -13.98
N VAL A 183 -17.90 8.64 -14.37
CA VAL A 183 -16.98 9.59 -13.72
C VAL A 183 -17.85 10.39 -12.74
N GLU A 184 -17.63 10.22 -11.44
CA GLU A 184 -18.27 10.98 -10.37
C GLU A 184 -17.50 12.25 -10.04
#